data_d0d8afd0f48b2a8ba948897e12750a18
#
_entry.id   d0d8afd0f48b2a8ba948897e12750a18
#
_cell.length_a   1.000
_cell.length_b   1.000
_cell.length_c   1.000
_cell.angle_alpha   90.00
_cell.angle_beta   90.00
_cell.angle_gamma   90.00
#
_symmetry.space_group_name_H-M   'P 1'
#
loop_
_entity.id
_entity.type
_entity.pdbx_description
1 polymer ?
#
loop_
_entity_poly.entity_id
_entity_poly.type
_entity_poly.pdbx_seq_one_letter_code
_entity_poly.pdbx_strand_id
1 'polypeptide(L)'
;MDQRLKAIDLALQATPALGAVPADLRARLAAEDAKLQPKTPKPAKPAEARLLAKDADVDAKRGTTLSVWFKAKTASPDAPIISALDRSGNVAGVSYGGGRELRLVGEELEWAASQRYPAYATIVRTVGAKIRPGTWHQVAVHIQGKENASTIALFVDGEEVPTQIRHDGVSGAPAKRDWLLGADGKAKPFDGEVSGFRTYPSILKPSQIRHAYWLQSADKLTAEQRVVADRALARRHTGGIQALQTERDTLWTERLAFIRNLPTTMVMEEMPTPRQAYVLTRGNYDAHGEKADPGMPEQLIAPWPKDAPRNRLGLARWFLQPQHPLTARVVVNRFWAQLFGVGLAKSVEDFGTQGEWPSHPEVLDILARDFVDGGWDVKKLFRNIVLSSTYRQTSDASPALYARDPENRLLARGPRVRLTSEQIRDQALALSGLLAEKIGGPSVRPYQPEGLYKGIVVDAPYPSTTWELGKGDELYRRSLYTFWKRTVPHPAMLTFDSPDREFCSARRSRTNTPLQALVLWNETGYLESSRKLAERMLKEGGADDTARSAFAFRLATGRAPRPAETEVLVRTLAKLRADFTARPEDAAKLVKVGASAPDPTLPAVELAAAAGVANLILTLDETITKN
;
A
#
# COMPACT_ATOMS: atom_id res chain seq x y z
N MET A 1 -1.39 4.08 24.44
CA MET A 1 -2.17 5.32 24.27
C MET A 1 -3.66 5.07 24.43
N ASP A 2 -4.31 4.23 23.61
CA ASP A 2 -5.75 3.97 23.67
C ASP A 2 -6.23 3.39 25.02
N GLN A 3 -5.45 2.50 25.64
CA GLN A 3 -5.78 1.99 26.99
C GLN A 3 -5.73 3.10 28.06
N ARG A 4 -4.77 4.02 27.97
CA ARG A 4 -4.67 5.15 28.89
C ARG A 4 -5.81 6.14 28.68
N LEU A 5 -6.18 6.44 27.43
CA LEU A 5 -7.36 7.26 27.11
C LEU A 5 -8.64 6.67 27.69
N LYS A 6 -8.87 5.35 27.52
CA LYS A 6 -10.03 4.66 28.12
C LYS A 6 -10.03 4.73 29.65
N ALA A 7 -8.86 4.57 30.28
CA ALA A 7 -8.74 4.66 31.74
C ALA A 7 -9.05 6.08 32.24
N ILE A 8 -8.59 7.11 31.54
CA ILE A 8 -8.90 8.51 31.87
C ILE A 8 -10.40 8.79 31.68
N ASP A 9 -11.02 8.33 30.60
CA ASP A 9 -12.45 8.51 30.36
C ASP A 9 -13.29 7.85 31.44
N LEU A 10 -12.94 6.65 31.90
CA LEU A 10 -13.56 5.97 33.04
C LEU A 10 -13.40 6.78 34.34
N ALA A 11 -12.21 7.29 34.62
CA ALA A 11 -11.96 8.12 35.80
C ALA A 11 -12.77 9.43 35.79
N LEU A 12 -12.87 10.07 34.62
CA LEU A 12 -13.68 11.27 34.43
C LEU A 12 -15.19 11.01 34.61
N GLN A 13 -15.68 9.82 34.21
CA GLN A 13 -17.07 9.42 34.41
C GLN A 13 -17.39 9.05 35.87
N ALA A 14 -16.45 8.43 36.56
CA ALA A 14 -16.63 7.97 37.95
C ALA A 14 -16.58 9.12 38.99
N THR A 15 -16.10 10.29 38.60
CA THR A 15 -15.97 11.41 39.54
C THR A 15 -17.33 12.01 39.93
N PRO A 16 -17.63 12.15 41.22
CA PRO A 16 -18.89 12.73 41.68
C PRO A 16 -19.10 14.18 41.19
N ALA A 17 -20.33 14.58 40.96
CA ALA A 17 -20.65 15.96 40.67
C ALA A 17 -20.50 16.82 41.94
N LEU A 18 -19.50 17.69 41.98
CA LEU A 18 -19.26 18.61 43.07
C LEU A 18 -19.81 20.02 42.68
N GLY A 19 -20.88 20.43 43.35
CA GLY A 19 -21.34 21.81 43.35
C GLY A 19 -21.98 22.34 42.04
N ALA A 20 -22.37 23.60 42.10
CA ALA A 20 -22.88 24.37 40.95
C ALA A 20 -21.73 24.83 40.03
N VAL A 21 -22.04 25.07 38.75
CA VAL A 21 -21.09 25.68 37.81
C VAL A 21 -20.68 27.07 38.35
N PRO A 22 -19.37 27.37 38.47
CA PRO A 22 -18.93 28.69 38.93
C PRO A 22 -19.48 29.82 38.06
N ALA A 23 -19.94 30.90 38.67
CA ALA A 23 -20.61 31.99 37.97
C ALA A 23 -19.71 32.65 36.89
N ASP A 24 -18.40 32.70 37.13
CA ASP A 24 -17.40 33.26 36.21
C ASP A 24 -16.99 32.29 35.10
N LEU A 25 -17.28 30.99 35.25
CA LEU A 25 -16.84 29.96 34.31
C LEU A 25 -17.39 30.20 32.90
N ARG A 26 -18.65 30.61 32.76
CA ARG A 26 -19.27 30.93 31.48
C ARG A 26 -18.49 32.00 30.72
N ALA A 27 -18.13 33.10 31.42
CA ALA A 27 -17.39 34.22 30.83
C ALA A 27 -15.96 33.76 30.40
N ARG A 28 -15.29 32.98 31.24
CA ARG A 28 -13.96 32.44 30.90
C ARG A 28 -14.00 31.53 29.67
N LEU A 29 -14.94 30.59 29.63
CA LEU A 29 -15.08 29.67 28.49
C LEU A 29 -15.49 30.40 27.20
N ALA A 30 -16.35 31.45 27.31
CA ALA A 30 -16.69 32.27 26.15
C ALA A 30 -15.47 33.06 25.62
N ALA A 31 -14.60 33.54 26.49
CA ALA A 31 -13.34 34.17 26.10
C ALA A 31 -12.36 33.19 25.47
N GLU A 32 -12.32 31.94 25.93
CA GLU A 32 -11.52 30.88 25.33
C GLU A 32 -12.06 30.50 23.95
N ASP A 33 -13.39 30.32 23.79
CA ASP A 33 -14.02 29.99 22.50
C ASP A 33 -13.76 31.10 21.46
N ALA A 34 -13.84 32.38 21.89
CA ALA A 34 -13.53 33.52 21.02
C ALA A 34 -12.09 33.51 20.48
N LYS A 35 -11.11 33.04 21.28
CA LYS A 35 -9.71 32.89 20.84
C LYS A 35 -9.56 31.85 19.74
N LEU A 36 -10.48 30.91 19.62
CA LEU A 36 -10.48 29.87 18.56
C LEU A 36 -10.99 30.42 17.22
N GLN A 37 -11.39 31.69 17.16
CA GLN A 37 -11.85 32.39 15.95
C GLN A 37 -12.97 31.66 15.20
N PRO A 38 -14.08 31.27 15.86
CA PRO A 38 -15.19 30.62 15.19
C PRO A 38 -15.79 31.54 14.12
N LYS A 39 -15.97 31.01 12.92
CA LYS A 39 -16.70 31.72 11.86
C LYS A 39 -18.15 31.24 11.86
N THR A 40 -19.06 32.18 12.06
CA THR A 40 -20.50 31.93 11.98
C THR A 40 -20.99 32.55 10.67
N PRO A 41 -21.62 31.77 9.77
CA PRO A 41 -22.16 32.33 8.54
C PRO A 41 -23.27 33.34 8.84
N LYS A 42 -23.38 34.33 7.96
CA LYS A 42 -24.50 35.28 8.02
C LYS A 42 -25.82 34.55 7.72
N PRO A 43 -26.92 34.90 8.36
CA PRO A 43 -28.23 34.34 8.03
C PRO A 43 -28.54 34.49 6.53
N ALA A 44 -29.09 33.44 5.93
CA ALA A 44 -29.50 33.45 4.53
C ALA A 44 -30.67 34.46 4.32
N LYS A 45 -30.69 35.12 3.16
CA LYS A 45 -31.85 35.92 2.74
C LYS A 45 -33.06 35.02 2.51
N PRO A 46 -34.31 35.53 2.62
CA PRO A 46 -35.51 34.70 2.44
C PRO A 46 -35.55 33.91 1.11
N ALA A 47 -34.98 34.45 0.04
CA ALA A 47 -34.87 33.78 -1.26
C ALA A 47 -33.84 32.59 -1.26
N GLU A 48 -32.96 32.54 -0.28
CA GLU A 48 -31.90 31.53 -0.12
C GLU A 48 -32.10 30.73 1.17
N ALA A 49 -33.32 30.43 1.54
CA ALA A 49 -33.69 29.83 2.84
C ALA A 49 -32.98 28.51 3.18
N ARG A 50 -32.42 27.85 2.17
CA ARG A 50 -31.64 26.59 2.34
C ARG A 50 -30.13 26.83 2.46
N LEU A 51 -29.64 28.03 2.22
CA LEU A 51 -28.21 28.34 2.30
C LEU A 51 -27.79 28.55 3.75
N LEU A 52 -26.90 27.71 4.27
CA LEU A 52 -26.33 27.85 5.63
C LEU A 52 -25.04 28.66 5.64
N ALA A 53 -24.19 28.48 4.64
CA ALA A 53 -22.90 29.15 4.51
C ALA A 53 -22.40 29.16 3.07
N LYS A 54 -21.94 30.34 2.60
CA LYS A 54 -21.21 30.44 1.32
C LYS A 54 -19.76 30.04 1.54
N ASP A 55 -19.24 29.19 0.65
CA ASP A 55 -17.81 28.82 0.56
C ASP A 55 -17.12 28.72 1.94
N ALA A 56 -17.78 28.05 2.91
CA ALA A 56 -17.21 27.93 4.24
C ALA A 56 -15.83 27.34 4.14
N ASP A 57 -14.87 28.06 4.68
CA ASP A 57 -13.45 27.70 4.56
C ASP A 57 -13.16 26.45 5.39
N VAL A 58 -13.16 25.31 4.71
CA VAL A 58 -12.77 24.01 5.27
C VAL A 58 -11.39 23.69 4.70
N ASP A 59 -10.36 24.02 5.46
CA ASP A 59 -8.98 23.72 5.11
C ASP A 59 -8.49 22.45 5.84
N ALA A 60 -8.62 21.32 5.18
CA ALA A 60 -8.15 20.04 5.73
C ALA A 60 -6.64 19.99 5.93
N LYS A 61 -5.83 20.78 5.20
CA LYS A 61 -4.36 20.79 5.37
C LYS A 61 -3.96 21.38 6.72
N ARG A 62 -4.62 22.46 7.13
CA ARG A 62 -4.44 23.07 8.45
C ARG A 62 -5.22 22.34 9.54
N GLY A 63 -6.28 21.66 9.15
CA GLY A 63 -7.28 21.10 10.04
C GLY A 63 -8.40 22.09 10.33
N THR A 64 -9.63 21.61 10.28
CA THR A 64 -10.85 22.38 10.53
C THR A 64 -11.77 21.57 11.41
N THR A 65 -12.42 22.24 12.35
CA THR A 65 -13.57 21.68 13.07
C THR A 65 -14.83 22.38 12.58
N LEU A 66 -15.82 21.60 12.16
CA LEU A 66 -17.16 22.06 11.83
C LEU A 66 -18.09 21.68 12.97
N SER A 67 -18.98 22.55 13.39
CA SER A 67 -20.05 22.20 14.34
C SER A 67 -21.41 22.71 13.88
N VAL A 68 -22.46 21.96 14.21
CA VAL A 68 -23.85 22.29 13.87
C VAL A 68 -24.79 21.68 14.89
N TRP A 69 -25.87 22.43 15.21
CA TRP A 69 -27.00 21.93 15.97
C TRP A 69 -28.13 21.53 15.03
N PHE A 70 -28.74 20.39 15.32
CA PHE A 70 -29.91 19.94 14.57
C PHE A 70 -30.93 19.25 15.50
N LYS A 71 -32.19 19.21 15.03
CA LYS A 71 -33.29 18.54 15.70
C LYS A 71 -34.12 17.85 14.62
N ALA A 72 -34.05 16.54 14.55
CA ALA A 72 -34.89 15.77 13.64
C ALA A 72 -36.31 15.65 14.14
N LYS A 73 -37.33 15.81 13.29
CA LYS A 73 -38.73 15.60 13.68
C LYS A 73 -39.09 14.13 13.75
N THR A 74 -38.55 13.33 12.85
CA THR A 74 -38.78 11.89 12.76
C THR A 74 -37.44 11.15 12.70
N ALA A 75 -37.44 9.87 13.02
CA ALA A 75 -36.32 8.98 12.74
C ALA A 75 -36.27 8.70 11.23
N SER A 76 -35.83 9.69 10.45
CA SER A 76 -35.71 9.54 8.99
C SER A 76 -34.56 8.59 8.66
N PRO A 77 -34.80 7.52 7.91
CA PRO A 77 -33.79 6.48 7.71
C PRO A 77 -32.57 6.92 6.89
N ASP A 78 -32.65 8.02 6.12
CA ASP A 78 -31.54 8.45 5.25
C ASP A 78 -31.76 9.87 4.72
N ALA A 79 -31.37 10.88 5.50
CA ALA A 79 -31.55 12.29 5.11
C ALA A 79 -30.33 13.15 5.41
N PRO A 80 -29.85 13.95 4.42
CA PRO A 80 -28.77 14.91 4.64
C PRO A 80 -29.21 16.04 5.55
N ILE A 81 -28.52 16.25 6.66
CA ILE A 81 -28.72 17.35 7.60
C ILE A 81 -28.19 18.62 6.99
N ILE A 82 -26.91 18.60 6.60
CA ILE A 82 -26.22 19.67 5.88
C ILE A 82 -25.41 19.08 4.74
N SER A 83 -25.40 19.73 3.61
CA SER A 83 -24.67 19.25 2.42
C SER A 83 -23.97 20.39 1.68
N ALA A 84 -22.74 20.15 1.32
CA ALA A 84 -21.97 20.85 0.31
C ALA A 84 -21.52 19.87 -0.78
N LEU A 85 -22.23 18.76 -0.95
CA LEU A 85 -21.95 17.68 -1.88
C LEU A 85 -22.81 17.82 -3.13
N ASP A 86 -22.19 17.94 -4.28
CA ASP A 86 -22.87 17.88 -5.58
C ASP A 86 -23.08 16.42 -6.00
N ARG A 87 -24.33 16.06 -6.17
CA ARG A 87 -24.75 14.74 -6.67
C ARG A 87 -25.27 14.78 -8.11
N SER A 88 -25.18 15.93 -8.78
CA SER A 88 -25.84 16.17 -10.08
C SER A 88 -25.07 15.66 -11.29
N GLY A 89 -23.78 15.42 -11.18
CA GLY A 89 -22.94 15.00 -12.29
C GLY A 89 -23.03 13.50 -12.55
N ASN A 90 -23.99 13.04 -13.35
CA ASN A 90 -24.11 11.63 -13.72
C ASN A 90 -23.80 11.44 -15.21
N VAL A 91 -22.62 10.93 -15.55
CA VAL A 91 -22.30 10.44 -16.89
C VAL A 91 -22.05 8.94 -16.80
N ALA A 92 -22.84 8.15 -17.50
CA ALA A 92 -22.78 6.69 -17.52
C ALA A 92 -22.85 6.02 -16.11
N GLY A 93 -23.72 6.54 -15.21
CA GLY A 93 -23.89 5.97 -13.86
C GLY A 93 -22.85 6.40 -12.83
N VAL A 94 -21.89 7.24 -13.20
CA VAL A 94 -20.88 7.78 -12.29
C VAL A 94 -21.17 9.24 -11.98
N SER A 95 -21.40 9.55 -10.70
CA SER A 95 -21.51 10.94 -10.26
C SER A 95 -20.13 11.59 -10.24
N TYR A 96 -19.98 12.71 -10.94
CA TYR A 96 -18.75 13.51 -10.95
C TYR A 96 -18.75 14.63 -9.90
N GLY A 97 -19.80 14.72 -9.07
CA GLY A 97 -19.90 15.71 -8.03
C GLY A 97 -18.98 15.42 -6.84
N GLY A 98 -18.33 16.46 -6.34
CA GLY A 98 -17.51 16.40 -5.14
C GLY A 98 -18.04 17.32 -4.05
N GLY A 99 -17.55 17.18 -2.84
CA GLY A 99 -17.92 18.01 -1.70
C GLY A 99 -17.99 17.22 -0.39
N ARG A 100 -18.76 17.75 0.57
CA ARG A 100 -18.90 17.15 1.91
C ARG A 100 -20.36 17.14 2.34
N GLU A 101 -20.72 16.16 3.16
CA GLU A 101 -22.10 16.00 3.65
C GLU A 101 -22.11 15.37 5.03
N LEU A 102 -23.00 15.89 5.90
CA LEU A 102 -23.40 15.25 7.14
C LEU A 102 -24.85 14.81 7.01
N ARG A 103 -25.14 13.54 7.27
CA ARG A 103 -26.48 12.98 7.15
C ARG A 103 -26.88 12.15 8.37
N LEU A 104 -28.16 12.01 8.57
CA LEU A 104 -28.77 11.10 9.54
C LEU A 104 -29.14 9.79 8.85
N VAL A 105 -28.71 8.65 9.42
CA VAL A 105 -29.00 7.30 8.93
C VAL A 105 -29.52 6.46 10.10
N GLY A 106 -30.83 6.37 10.25
CA GLY A 106 -31.43 5.84 11.46
C GLY A 106 -31.12 6.71 12.66
N GLU A 107 -30.56 6.13 13.72
CA GLU A 107 -30.11 6.85 14.93
C GLU A 107 -28.63 7.24 14.88
N GLU A 108 -27.96 7.01 13.73
CA GLU A 108 -26.53 7.26 13.54
C GLU A 108 -26.28 8.45 12.59
N LEU A 109 -25.09 9.03 12.71
CA LEU A 109 -24.62 10.08 11.82
C LEU A 109 -23.61 9.52 10.84
N GLU A 110 -23.69 9.99 9.61
CA GLU A 110 -22.72 9.67 8.57
C GLU A 110 -22.10 10.95 8.02
N TRP A 111 -20.78 10.96 7.99
CA TRP A 111 -20.00 11.99 7.32
C TRP A 111 -19.44 11.45 6.03
N ALA A 112 -19.63 12.17 4.94
CA ALA A 112 -19.06 11.89 3.63
C ALA A 112 -18.20 13.07 3.16
N ALA A 113 -17.02 12.78 2.65
CA ALA A 113 -16.16 13.71 1.94
C ALA A 113 -15.76 13.07 0.61
N SER A 114 -15.91 13.77 -0.52
CA SER A 114 -15.70 13.17 -1.83
C SER A 114 -15.12 14.14 -2.83
N GLN A 115 -14.19 13.67 -3.64
CA GLN A 115 -13.74 14.34 -4.85
C GLN A 115 -14.65 14.01 -6.04
N ARG A 116 -15.08 12.75 -6.14
CA ARG A 116 -16.03 12.22 -7.14
C ARG A 116 -16.90 11.16 -6.48
N TYR A 117 -18.04 11.53 -5.99
CA TYR A 117 -18.94 10.63 -5.26
C TYR A 117 -19.57 9.59 -6.21
N PRO A 118 -19.69 8.29 -5.84
CA PRO A 118 -19.16 7.67 -4.61
C PRO A 118 -17.74 7.10 -4.77
N ALA A 119 -17.15 7.11 -5.95
CA ALA A 119 -15.93 6.37 -6.28
C ALA A 119 -14.69 6.82 -5.50
N TYR A 120 -14.56 8.14 -5.26
CA TYR A 120 -13.44 8.73 -4.52
C TYR A 120 -13.97 9.45 -3.28
N ALA A 121 -14.60 8.70 -2.39
CA ALA A 121 -15.19 9.21 -1.18
C ALA A 121 -14.53 8.60 0.06
N THR A 122 -14.54 9.36 1.15
CA THR A 122 -14.40 8.84 2.50
C THR A 122 -15.75 8.94 3.18
N ILE A 123 -16.26 7.83 3.70
CA ILE A 123 -17.53 7.74 4.40
C ILE A 123 -17.31 7.07 5.74
N VAL A 124 -17.62 7.78 6.82
CA VAL A 124 -17.57 7.26 8.18
C VAL A 124 -18.93 7.42 8.84
N ARG A 125 -19.36 6.40 9.57
CA ARG A 125 -20.65 6.41 10.30
C ARG A 125 -20.40 6.21 11.79
N THR A 126 -21.11 6.93 12.62
CA THR A 126 -21.08 6.73 14.08
C THR A 126 -21.62 5.34 14.45
N VAL A 127 -21.20 4.87 15.62
CA VAL A 127 -21.71 3.64 16.24
C VAL A 127 -22.15 3.96 17.65
N GLY A 128 -23.47 3.95 17.90
CA GLY A 128 -24.05 4.25 19.20
C GLY A 128 -24.27 5.74 19.47
N ALA A 129 -24.42 6.58 18.45
CA ALA A 129 -24.74 8.00 18.59
C ALA A 129 -26.11 8.25 19.26
N LYS A 130 -27.06 7.35 19.05
CA LYS A 130 -28.40 7.38 19.68
C LYS A 130 -29.16 8.69 19.47
N ILE A 131 -29.15 9.20 18.25
CA ILE A 131 -29.87 10.42 17.89
C ILE A 131 -31.37 10.23 18.09
N ARG A 132 -31.99 11.09 18.91
CA ARG A 132 -33.42 11.00 19.27
C ARG A 132 -34.23 12.06 18.53
N PRO A 133 -35.30 11.68 17.84
CA PRO A 133 -36.23 12.64 17.26
C PRO A 133 -36.80 13.62 18.33
N GLY A 134 -37.09 14.83 17.92
CA GLY A 134 -37.63 15.86 18.80
C GLY A 134 -36.61 16.49 19.76
N THR A 135 -35.37 16.02 19.78
CA THR A 135 -34.29 16.48 20.66
C THR A 135 -33.24 17.24 19.86
N TRP A 136 -32.76 18.35 20.42
CA TRP A 136 -31.61 19.06 19.88
C TRP A 136 -30.32 18.28 20.17
N HIS A 137 -29.52 18.04 19.13
CA HIS A 137 -28.20 17.48 19.22
C HIS A 137 -27.16 18.40 18.57
N GLN A 138 -25.98 18.48 19.14
CA GLN A 138 -24.83 19.11 18.50
C GLN A 138 -23.93 18.04 17.89
N VAL A 139 -23.52 18.25 16.66
CA VAL A 139 -22.46 17.48 16.04
C VAL A 139 -21.25 18.37 15.79
N ALA A 140 -20.06 17.86 16.13
CA ALA A 140 -18.81 18.44 15.65
C ALA A 140 -18.05 17.39 14.82
N VAL A 141 -17.45 17.86 13.72
CA VAL A 141 -16.68 17.03 12.79
C VAL A 141 -15.27 17.58 12.70
N HIS A 142 -14.29 16.77 12.97
CA HIS A 142 -12.89 17.08 12.69
C HIS A 142 -12.53 16.65 11.28
N ILE A 143 -11.91 17.56 10.53
CA ILE A 143 -11.50 17.38 9.14
C ILE A 143 -10.03 17.72 9.04
N GLN A 144 -9.17 16.74 8.80
CA GLN A 144 -7.72 16.93 8.78
C GLN A 144 -7.02 16.10 7.68
N GLY A 145 -5.91 16.63 7.21
CA GLY A 145 -5.01 15.93 6.30
C GLY A 145 -5.61 15.68 4.92
N LYS A 146 -5.59 14.44 4.47
CA LYS A 146 -6.18 14.01 3.19
C LYS A 146 -7.65 13.64 3.30
N GLU A 147 -8.26 13.87 4.47
CA GLU A 147 -9.64 13.44 4.78
C GLU A 147 -9.83 11.92 4.67
N ASN A 148 -8.81 11.14 5.02
CA ASN A 148 -8.93 9.69 5.18
C ASN A 148 -9.83 9.39 6.38
N ALA A 149 -10.49 8.26 6.39
CA ALA A 149 -11.40 7.87 7.46
C ALA A 149 -10.74 7.93 8.86
N SER A 150 -9.47 7.56 8.96
CA SER A 150 -8.70 7.60 10.21
C SER A 150 -8.42 9.02 10.75
N THR A 151 -8.57 10.06 9.93
CA THR A 151 -8.33 11.46 10.30
C THR A 151 -9.63 12.25 10.56
N ILE A 152 -10.77 11.57 10.46
CA ILE A 152 -12.09 12.14 10.73
C ILE A 152 -12.58 11.65 12.10
N ALA A 153 -12.95 12.56 12.98
CA ALA A 153 -13.58 12.25 14.25
C ALA A 153 -14.92 12.96 14.35
N LEU A 154 -15.93 12.27 14.87
CA LEU A 154 -17.28 12.75 15.08
C LEU A 154 -17.57 12.87 16.58
N PHE A 155 -18.12 14.00 16.96
CA PHE A 155 -18.55 14.27 18.34
C PHE A 155 -20.05 14.56 18.33
N VAL A 156 -20.76 13.98 19.28
CA VAL A 156 -22.18 14.23 19.51
C VAL A 156 -22.35 14.75 20.92
N ASP A 157 -23.05 15.86 21.06
CA ASP A 157 -23.32 16.51 22.35
C ASP A 157 -22.06 16.73 23.21
N GLY A 158 -20.96 17.08 22.54
CA GLY A 158 -19.66 17.35 23.16
C GLY A 158 -18.78 16.13 23.43
N GLU A 159 -19.23 14.91 23.15
CA GLU A 159 -18.48 13.66 23.37
C GLU A 159 -18.11 12.99 22.06
N GLU A 160 -16.89 12.45 21.98
CA GLU A 160 -16.43 11.68 20.84
C GLU A 160 -17.21 10.36 20.72
N VAL A 161 -17.73 10.07 19.54
CA VAL A 161 -18.48 8.84 19.26
C VAL A 161 -17.64 7.92 18.38
N PRO A 162 -17.55 6.63 18.72
CA PRO A 162 -16.89 5.65 17.85
C PRO A 162 -17.44 5.70 16.43
N THR A 163 -16.59 5.51 15.45
CA THR A 163 -16.97 5.49 14.04
C THR A 163 -16.59 4.19 13.37
N GLN A 164 -17.41 3.76 12.43
CA GLN A 164 -17.13 2.67 11.51
C GLN A 164 -16.80 3.26 10.14
N ILE A 165 -15.73 2.80 9.53
CA ILE A 165 -15.37 3.16 8.16
C ILE A 165 -16.31 2.42 7.21
N ARG A 166 -17.02 3.16 6.36
CA ARG A 166 -17.90 2.61 5.32
C ARG A 166 -17.21 2.62 3.97
N HIS A 167 -16.37 3.62 3.73
CA HIS A 167 -15.55 3.76 2.55
C HIS A 167 -14.36 4.69 2.86
N ASP A 168 -13.19 4.39 2.32
CA ASP A 168 -11.98 5.21 2.49
C ASP A 168 -11.20 5.27 1.18
N GLY A 169 -11.64 6.12 0.28
CA GLY A 169 -11.09 6.19 -1.07
C GLY A 169 -10.82 7.60 -1.59
N VAL A 170 -10.78 8.62 -0.73
CA VAL A 170 -10.47 9.99 -1.17
C VAL A 170 -9.02 10.08 -1.62
N SER A 171 -8.81 10.49 -2.87
CA SER A 171 -7.49 10.69 -3.48
C SER A 171 -7.06 12.17 -3.59
N GLY A 172 -7.95 13.12 -3.31
CA GLY A 172 -7.69 14.56 -3.40
C GLY A 172 -8.68 15.38 -2.57
N ALA A 173 -8.43 16.68 -2.45
CA ALA A 173 -9.30 17.57 -1.66
C ALA A 173 -10.69 17.65 -2.30
N PRO A 174 -11.77 17.46 -1.52
CA PRO A 174 -13.13 17.72 -1.98
C PRO A 174 -13.32 19.16 -2.43
N ALA A 175 -14.19 19.37 -3.41
CA ALA A 175 -14.49 20.70 -3.91
C ALA A 175 -15.07 21.60 -2.81
N LYS A 176 -14.69 22.88 -2.82
CA LYS A 176 -15.32 23.90 -2.00
C LYS A 176 -16.69 24.24 -2.58
N ARG A 177 -17.72 24.24 -1.77
CA ARG A 177 -19.11 24.51 -2.16
C ARG A 177 -19.87 25.16 -1.03
N ASP A 178 -20.97 25.79 -1.38
CA ASP A 178 -21.92 26.35 -0.42
C ASP A 178 -22.55 25.24 0.42
N TRP A 179 -22.68 25.48 1.71
CA TRP A 179 -23.36 24.57 2.62
C TRP A 179 -24.85 24.84 2.61
N LEU A 180 -25.62 23.82 2.35
CA LEU A 180 -27.07 23.87 2.27
C LEU A 180 -27.72 23.07 3.40
N LEU A 181 -28.88 23.49 3.82
CA LEU A 181 -29.77 22.68 4.65
C LEU A 181 -30.38 21.56 3.83
N GLY A 182 -30.11 20.34 4.20
CA GLY A 182 -30.50 19.16 3.42
C GLY A 182 -29.67 18.98 2.15
N ALA A 183 -30.21 18.31 1.13
CA ALA A 183 -29.54 18.09 -0.14
C ALA A 183 -29.85 19.16 -1.18
N ASP A 184 -29.04 19.22 -2.23
CA ASP A 184 -29.11 20.16 -3.37
C ASP A 184 -30.24 19.89 -4.38
N GLY A 185 -31.30 19.18 -3.99
CA GLY A 185 -32.54 19.06 -4.77
C GLY A 185 -32.93 17.66 -5.26
N LYS A 186 -32.07 16.65 -5.12
CA LYS A 186 -32.38 15.26 -5.58
C LYS A 186 -32.62 14.25 -4.46
N ALA A 187 -32.17 14.52 -3.24
CA ALA A 187 -32.46 13.67 -2.09
C ALA A 187 -33.66 14.19 -1.28
N LYS A 188 -34.28 13.31 -0.50
CA LYS A 188 -35.30 13.71 0.48
C LYS A 188 -34.74 14.82 1.36
N PRO A 189 -35.42 15.97 1.51
CA PRO A 189 -34.95 17.03 2.39
C PRO A 189 -34.94 16.54 3.85
N PHE A 190 -34.02 17.08 4.65
CA PHE A 190 -34.02 16.83 6.08
C PHE A 190 -35.31 17.40 6.72
N ASP A 191 -36.05 16.55 7.40
CA ASP A 191 -37.24 16.96 8.16
C ASP A 191 -36.83 17.29 9.58
N GLY A 192 -36.54 18.59 9.81
CA GLY A 192 -36.07 19.06 11.09
C GLY A 192 -35.61 20.49 11.07
N GLU A 193 -35.00 20.88 12.18
CA GLU A 193 -34.44 22.23 12.39
C GLU A 193 -32.91 22.12 12.44
N VAL A 194 -32.21 23.12 11.87
CA VAL A 194 -30.74 23.25 11.93
C VAL A 194 -30.39 24.65 12.41
N SER A 195 -29.39 24.77 13.27
CA SER A 195 -28.99 26.02 13.89
C SER A 195 -27.51 26.00 14.27
N GLY A 196 -26.93 27.16 14.58
CA GLY A 196 -25.61 27.26 15.19
C GLY A 196 -24.46 26.65 14.37
N PHE A 197 -24.56 26.70 13.04
CA PHE A 197 -23.46 26.25 12.17
C PHE A 197 -22.23 27.13 12.37
N ARG A 198 -21.08 26.50 12.67
CA ARG A 198 -19.79 27.17 12.89
C ARG A 198 -18.66 26.39 12.28
N THR A 199 -17.62 27.08 11.85
CA THR A 199 -16.33 26.52 11.46
C THR A 199 -15.21 27.13 12.29
N TYR A 200 -14.29 26.30 12.73
CA TYR A 200 -13.09 26.70 13.45
C TYR A 200 -11.87 26.37 12.57
N PRO A 201 -10.94 27.33 12.38
CA PRO A 201 -9.76 27.13 11.52
C PRO A 201 -8.67 26.28 12.20
N SER A 202 -9.07 25.33 13.02
CA SER A 202 -8.20 24.41 13.76
C SER A 202 -8.97 23.16 14.19
N ILE A 203 -8.23 22.12 14.53
CA ILE A 203 -8.78 20.94 15.20
C ILE A 203 -8.96 21.28 16.69
N LEU A 204 -10.20 21.31 17.12
CA LEU A 204 -10.51 21.53 18.53
C LEU A 204 -10.17 20.31 19.38
N LYS A 205 -9.63 20.53 20.57
CA LYS A 205 -9.45 19.44 21.55
C LYS A 205 -10.82 18.99 22.08
N PRO A 206 -10.95 17.73 22.55
CA PRO A 206 -12.21 17.25 23.11
C PRO A 206 -12.80 18.14 24.22
N SER A 207 -11.95 18.73 25.08
CA SER A 207 -12.41 19.70 26.09
C SER A 207 -13.02 20.96 25.47
N GLN A 208 -12.42 21.48 24.40
CA GLN A 208 -12.90 22.67 23.70
C GLN A 208 -14.24 22.41 23.00
N ILE A 209 -14.45 21.24 22.42
CA ILE A 209 -15.74 20.84 21.83
C ILE A 209 -16.82 20.79 22.91
N ARG A 210 -16.54 20.20 24.07
CA ARG A 210 -17.49 20.18 25.21
C ARG A 210 -17.82 21.58 25.72
N HIS A 211 -16.83 22.46 25.79
CA HIS A 211 -17.07 23.86 26.15
C HIS A 211 -17.95 24.55 25.11
N ALA A 212 -17.68 24.39 23.83
CA ALA A 212 -18.51 24.95 22.75
C ALA A 212 -19.96 24.41 22.79
N TYR A 213 -20.13 23.10 23.01
CA TYR A 213 -21.44 22.49 23.21
C TYR A 213 -22.18 23.13 24.35
N TRP A 214 -21.57 23.22 25.54
CA TRP A 214 -22.20 23.81 26.71
C TRP A 214 -22.54 25.28 26.53
N LEU A 215 -21.63 26.09 25.96
CA LEU A 215 -21.87 27.53 25.72
C LEU A 215 -23.05 27.78 24.78
N GLN A 216 -23.20 26.92 23.76
CA GLN A 216 -24.23 27.07 22.73
C GLN A 216 -25.56 26.40 23.09
N SER A 217 -25.62 25.66 24.18
CA SER A 217 -26.80 24.88 24.57
C SER A 217 -27.89 25.68 25.28
N ALA A 218 -27.69 26.99 25.54
CA ALA A 218 -28.53 27.77 26.42
C ALA A 218 -30.02 27.77 26.07
N ASP A 219 -30.34 27.82 24.78
CA ASP A 219 -31.68 27.85 24.21
C ASP A 219 -32.09 26.54 23.53
N LYS A 220 -31.28 25.52 23.64
CA LYS A 220 -31.46 24.22 22.94
C LYS A 220 -31.86 23.07 23.85
N LEU A 221 -31.39 23.09 25.11
CA LEU A 221 -31.62 22.00 26.05
C LEU A 221 -32.83 22.27 26.92
N THR A 222 -33.58 21.21 27.27
CA THR A 222 -34.59 21.25 28.32
C THR A 222 -33.96 21.55 29.69
N ALA A 223 -34.73 21.93 30.68
CA ALA A 223 -34.23 22.19 32.04
C ALA A 223 -33.50 20.95 32.61
N GLU A 224 -34.03 19.74 32.40
CA GLU A 224 -33.43 18.49 32.87
C GLU A 224 -32.09 18.19 32.15
N GLN A 225 -32.07 18.34 30.81
CA GLN A 225 -30.84 18.16 30.01
C GLN A 225 -29.77 19.17 30.41
N ARG A 226 -30.17 20.38 30.71
CA ARG A 226 -29.25 21.44 31.18
C ARG A 226 -28.62 21.08 32.51
N VAL A 227 -29.40 20.59 33.48
CA VAL A 227 -28.86 20.13 34.76
C VAL A 227 -27.81 19.04 34.57
N VAL A 228 -28.06 18.13 33.64
CA VAL A 228 -27.09 17.06 33.29
C VAL A 228 -25.81 17.67 32.68
N ALA A 229 -25.96 18.59 31.73
CA ALA A 229 -24.84 19.27 31.07
C ALA A 229 -24.01 20.11 32.05
N ASP A 230 -24.70 20.86 32.93
CA ASP A 230 -24.06 21.68 33.98
C ASP A 230 -23.30 20.81 34.99
N ARG A 231 -23.86 19.68 35.42
CA ARG A 231 -23.19 18.71 36.28
C ARG A 231 -21.97 18.10 35.60
N ALA A 232 -22.08 17.75 34.34
CA ALA A 232 -20.96 17.22 33.58
C ALA A 232 -19.81 18.22 33.41
N LEU A 233 -20.16 19.51 33.21
CA LEU A 233 -19.18 20.59 33.16
C LEU A 233 -18.53 20.85 34.54
N ALA A 234 -19.35 20.95 35.60
CA ALA A 234 -18.85 21.16 36.96
C ALA A 234 -17.87 20.08 37.43
N ARG A 235 -18.17 18.80 37.14
CA ARG A 235 -17.26 17.67 37.40
C ARG A 235 -15.87 17.91 36.84
N ARG A 236 -15.78 18.49 35.65
CA ARG A 236 -14.53 18.66 34.88
C ARG A 236 -13.73 19.89 35.30
N HIS A 237 -14.32 20.78 36.09
CA HIS A 237 -13.65 21.99 36.59
C HIS A 237 -13.23 21.91 38.06
N THR A 238 -13.38 20.77 38.70
CA THR A 238 -12.83 20.51 40.04
C THR A 238 -11.32 20.18 39.96
N GLY A 239 -10.51 20.74 40.86
CA GLY A 239 -9.06 20.86 40.75
C GLY A 239 -8.26 19.58 40.37
N GLY A 240 -8.64 18.41 40.86
CA GLY A 240 -7.94 17.15 40.52
C GLY A 240 -8.22 16.63 39.11
N ILE A 241 -9.30 17.06 38.47
CA ILE A 241 -9.75 16.56 37.17
C ILE A 241 -9.16 17.35 36.00
N GLN A 242 -8.78 18.61 36.20
CA GLN A 242 -8.14 19.40 35.16
C GLN A 242 -6.83 18.77 34.66
N ALA A 243 -6.05 18.16 35.53
CA ALA A 243 -4.84 17.43 35.16
C ALA A 243 -5.16 16.25 34.23
N LEU A 244 -6.18 15.44 34.57
CA LEU A 244 -6.63 14.32 33.74
C LEU A 244 -7.19 14.77 32.38
N GLN A 245 -7.90 15.89 32.33
CA GLN A 245 -8.38 16.44 31.07
C GLN A 245 -7.25 16.95 30.19
N THR A 246 -6.26 17.61 30.78
CA THR A 246 -5.08 18.08 30.06
C THR A 246 -4.28 16.89 29.51
N GLU A 247 -4.10 15.85 30.33
CA GLU A 247 -3.48 14.60 29.89
C GLU A 247 -4.27 13.95 28.75
N ARG A 248 -5.60 13.86 28.87
CA ARG A 248 -6.48 13.34 27.81
C ARG A 248 -6.33 14.10 26.49
N ASP A 249 -6.40 15.41 26.55
CA ASP A 249 -6.29 16.28 25.36
C ASP A 249 -4.89 16.17 24.72
N THR A 250 -3.85 16.01 25.52
CA THR A 250 -2.47 15.78 25.05
C THR A 250 -2.37 14.45 24.34
N LEU A 251 -2.76 13.35 24.98
CA LEU A 251 -2.74 12.02 24.42
C LEU A 251 -3.62 11.90 23.15
N TRP A 252 -4.75 12.58 23.14
CA TRP A 252 -5.63 12.61 21.98
C TRP A 252 -4.96 13.34 20.80
N THR A 253 -4.30 14.46 21.06
CA THR A 253 -3.55 15.21 20.04
C THR A 253 -2.38 14.39 19.48
N GLU A 254 -1.63 13.73 20.35
CA GLU A 254 -0.54 12.82 19.97
C GLU A 254 -1.06 11.64 19.14
N ARG A 255 -2.18 11.04 19.54
CA ARG A 255 -2.85 9.97 18.79
C ARG A 255 -3.22 10.42 17.38
N LEU A 256 -3.82 11.59 17.22
CA LEU A 256 -4.16 12.12 15.88
C LEU A 256 -2.91 12.37 15.04
N ALA A 257 -1.85 12.95 15.62
CA ALA A 257 -0.60 13.19 14.93
C ALA A 257 0.05 11.87 14.47
N PHE A 258 0.00 10.85 15.31
CA PHE A 258 0.50 9.52 14.97
C PHE A 258 -0.31 8.90 13.81
N ILE A 259 -1.64 8.84 13.93
CA ILE A 259 -2.52 8.24 12.91
C ILE A 259 -2.38 8.96 11.56
N ARG A 260 -2.26 10.29 11.55
CA ARG A 260 -2.10 11.10 10.34
C ARG A 260 -0.89 10.68 9.50
N ASN A 261 0.16 10.23 10.15
CA ASN A 261 1.42 9.86 9.50
C ASN A 261 1.53 8.36 9.17
N LEU A 262 0.53 7.56 9.54
CA LEU A 262 0.52 6.14 9.19
C LEU A 262 0.29 5.95 7.69
N PRO A 263 1.08 5.11 7.03
CA PRO A 263 0.76 4.68 5.68
C PRO A 263 -0.51 3.82 5.72
N THR A 264 -1.46 4.14 4.88
CA THR A 264 -2.71 3.39 4.76
C THR A 264 -2.75 2.64 3.44
N THR A 265 -3.42 1.47 3.43
CA THR A 265 -3.71 0.70 2.23
C THR A 265 -5.17 0.26 2.23
N MET A 266 -5.74 0.15 1.04
CA MET A 266 -7.09 -0.41 0.90
C MET A 266 -7.06 -1.91 1.17
N VAL A 267 -8.04 -2.39 1.94
CA VAL A 267 -8.27 -3.80 2.18
C VAL A 267 -9.67 -4.18 1.71
N MET A 268 -9.83 -5.43 1.27
CA MET A 268 -11.16 -5.96 0.96
C MET A 268 -11.88 -6.33 2.24
N GLU A 269 -13.15 -5.94 2.32
CA GLU A 269 -14.04 -6.25 3.44
C GLU A 269 -15.31 -6.93 2.90
N GLU A 270 -15.86 -7.85 3.66
CA GLU A 270 -17.13 -8.49 3.29
C GLU A 270 -18.28 -7.51 3.44
N MET A 271 -19.21 -7.55 2.49
CA MET A 271 -20.44 -6.77 2.58
C MET A 271 -21.32 -7.29 3.73
N PRO A 272 -21.98 -6.39 4.49
CA PRO A 272 -22.92 -6.82 5.54
C PRO A 272 -24.00 -7.78 5.03
N THR A 273 -24.47 -7.57 3.80
CA THR A 273 -25.34 -8.49 3.08
C THR A 273 -24.65 -8.89 1.79
N PRO A 274 -24.27 -10.16 1.62
CA PRO A 274 -23.65 -10.62 0.39
C PRO A 274 -24.57 -10.38 -0.82
N ARG A 275 -23.96 -9.97 -1.95
CA ARG A 275 -24.71 -9.86 -3.21
C ARG A 275 -25.07 -11.25 -3.71
N GLN A 276 -26.35 -11.47 -4.06
CA GLN A 276 -26.81 -12.71 -4.66
C GLN A 276 -26.11 -12.95 -6.00
N ALA A 277 -25.48 -14.09 -6.14
CA ALA A 277 -24.94 -14.56 -7.42
C ALA A 277 -25.97 -15.40 -8.18
N TYR A 278 -25.78 -15.51 -9.49
CA TYR A 278 -26.64 -16.27 -10.38
C TYR A 278 -25.80 -17.05 -11.39
N VAL A 279 -26.29 -18.18 -11.83
CA VAL A 279 -25.78 -18.82 -13.05
C VAL A 279 -26.13 -17.92 -14.22
N LEU A 280 -25.13 -17.56 -15.03
CA LEU A 280 -25.34 -16.67 -16.17
C LEU A 280 -25.68 -17.48 -17.42
N THR A 281 -26.81 -17.19 -18.05
CA THR A 281 -27.24 -17.83 -19.30
C THR A 281 -26.27 -17.46 -20.42
N ARG A 282 -25.57 -18.44 -20.98
CA ARG A 282 -24.51 -18.27 -22.00
C ARG A 282 -23.42 -17.27 -21.60
N GLY A 283 -23.19 -17.07 -20.29
CA GLY A 283 -22.18 -16.14 -19.78
C GLY A 283 -22.55 -14.64 -19.86
N ASN A 284 -23.76 -14.29 -20.30
CA ASN A 284 -24.18 -12.90 -20.38
C ASN A 284 -24.46 -12.34 -18.98
N TYR A 285 -23.79 -11.22 -18.60
CA TYR A 285 -23.84 -10.64 -17.25
C TYR A 285 -25.23 -10.16 -16.81
N ASP A 286 -26.13 -9.86 -17.75
CA ASP A 286 -27.50 -9.40 -17.54
C ASP A 286 -28.56 -10.53 -17.65
N ALA A 287 -28.17 -11.71 -18.15
CA ALA A 287 -29.05 -12.85 -18.32
C ALA A 287 -28.95 -13.81 -17.12
N HIS A 288 -29.60 -13.44 -16.02
CA HIS A 288 -29.60 -14.21 -14.78
C HIS A 288 -30.47 -15.47 -14.93
N GLY A 289 -29.87 -16.64 -14.65
CA GLY A 289 -30.57 -17.93 -14.50
C GLY A 289 -30.89 -18.20 -13.03
N GLU A 290 -30.66 -19.43 -12.59
CA GLU A 290 -30.91 -19.84 -11.20
C GLU A 290 -29.95 -19.13 -10.21
N LYS A 291 -30.40 -18.98 -8.97
CA LYS A 291 -29.56 -18.48 -7.88
C LYS A 291 -28.44 -19.44 -7.58
N ALA A 292 -27.25 -18.90 -7.38
CA ALA A 292 -26.06 -19.64 -7.01
C ALA A 292 -25.49 -19.13 -5.68
N ASP A 293 -25.18 -20.03 -4.78
CA ASP A 293 -24.50 -19.73 -3.54
C ASP A 293 -22.99 -20.05 -3.66
N PRO A 294 -22.12 -19.36 -2.91
CA PRO A 294 -20.70 -19.71 -2.83
C PRO A 294 -20.51 -21.15 -2.38
N GLY A 295 -19.79 -21.92 -3.18
CA GLY A 295 -19.54 -23.34 -2.91
C GLY A 295 -18.20 -23.79 -3.45
N MET A 296 -17.85 -25.04 -3.18
CA MET A 296 -16.63 -25.70 -3.65
C MET A 296 -17.00 -27.05 -4.25
N PRO A 297 -16.15 -27.66 -5.09
CA PRO A 297 -16.35 -29.01 -5.63
C PRO A 297 -16.03 -30.06 -4.55
N GLU A 298 -16.82 -30.10 -3.49
CA GLU A 298 -16.58 -30.89 -2.27
C GLU A 298 -16.46 -32.38 -2.57
N GLN A 299 -17.23 -32.88 -3.56
CA GLN A 299 -17.17 -34.29 -3.96
C GLN A 299 -15.87 -34.68 -4.69
N LEU A 300 -15.20 -33.71 -5.33
CA LEU A 300 -14.03 -33.97 -6.14
C LEU A 300 -12.72 -33.78 -5.37
N ILE A 301 -12.70 -32.91 -4.35
CA ILE A 301 -11.46 -32.49 -3.72
C ILE A 301 -11.48 -32.74 -2.20
N ALA A 302 -12.23 -31.96 -1.45
CA ALA A 302 -12.32 -32.05 0.00
C ALA A 302 -13.60 -31.38 0.49
N PRO A 303 -14.22 -31.85 1.58
CA PRO A 303 -15.42 -31.21 2.14
C PRO A 303 -15.10 -29.83 2.71
N TRP A 304 -16.11 -28.97 2.75
CA TRP A 304 -15.99 -27.66 3.40
C TRP A 304 -15.70 -27.83 4.90
N PRO A 305 -14.76 -27.05 5.49
CA PRO A 305 -14.50 -27.13 6.92
C PRO A 305 -15.73 -26.78 7.73
N LYS A 306 -16.11 -27.62 8.71
CA LYS A 306 -17.39 -27.52 9.46
C LYS A 306 -17.63 -26.15 10.10
N ASP A 307 -16.56 -25.54 10.64
CA ASP A 307 -16.62 -24.26 11.37
C ASP A 307 -16.17 -23.05 10.53
N ALA A 308 -16.05 -23.21 9.21
CA ALA A 308 -15.62 -22.13 8.34
C ALA A 308 -16.81 -21.33 7.77
N PRO A 309 -16.77 -19.99 7.81
CA PRO A 309 -17.82 -19.18 7.20
C PRO A 309 -17.81 -19.35 5.67
N ARG A 310 -18.97 -19.29 5.03
CA ARG A 310 -19.06 -19.39 3.55
C ARG A 310 -18.70 -18.06 2.87
N ASN A 311 -17.44 -17.68 3.02
CA ASN A 311 -16.83 -16.48 2.46
C ASN A 311 -15.36 -16.72 2.10
N ARG A 312 -14.62 -15.67 1.75
CA ARG A 312 -13.19 -15.77 1.36
C ARG A 312 -12.30 -16.38 2.45
N LEU A 313 -12.60 -16.14 3.73
CA LEU A 313 -11.86 -16.75 4.83
C LEU A 313 -12.09 -18.27 4.89
N GLY A 314 -13.33 -18.70 4.71
CA GLY A 314 -13.65 -20.13 4.64
C GLY A 314 -13.00 -20.81 3.44
N LEU A 315 -12.96 -20.14 2.29
CA LEU A 315 -12.23 -20.62 1.10
C LEU A 315 -10.73 -20.79 1.39
N ALA A 316 -10.10 -19.82 2.04
CA ALA A 316 -8.70 -19.93 2.42
C ALA A 316 -8.45 -21.12 3.37
N ARG A 317 -9.34 -21.32 4.36
CA ARG A 317 -9.26 -22.48 5.26
C ARG A 317 -9.44 -23.80 4.54
N TRP A 318 -10.32 -23.84 3.53
CA TRP A 318 -10.55 -25.03 2.71
C TRP A 318 -9.28 -25.41 1.92
N PHE A 319 -8.59 -24.45 1.30
CA PHE A 319 -7.32 -24.70 0.61
C PHE A 319 -6.21 -25.23 1.53
N LEU A 320 -6.21 -24.84 2.79
CA LEU A 320 -5.16 -25.20 3.75
C LEU A 320 -5.47 -26.47 4.55
N GLN A 321 -6.55 -27.18 4.25
CA GLN A 321 -6.84 -28.44 4.91
C GLN A 321 -5.74 -29.49 4.61
N PRO A 322 -5.31 -30.28 5.62
CA PRO A 322 -4.29 -31.32 5.41
C PRO A 322 -4.68 -32.36 4.34
N GLN A 323 -5.98 -32.55 4.15
CA GLN A 323 -6.55 -33.51 3.18
C GLN A 323 -6.64 -32.92 1.76
N HIS A 324 -6.38 -31.62 1.58
CA HIS A 324 -6.49 -31.00 0.27
C HIS A 324 -5.37 -31.51 -0.66
N PRO A 325 -5.70 -32.25 -1.75
CA PRO A 325 -4.70 -33.01 -2.50
C PRO A 325 -3.77 -32.14 -3.36
N LEU A 326 -4.17 -30.91 -3.69
CA LEU A 326 -3.49 -30.10 -4.69
C LEU A 326 -2.64 -28.97 -4.09
N THR A 327 -3.10 -28.29 -3.06
CA THR A 327 -2.45 -27.04 -2.61
C THR A 327 -0.96 -27.21 -2.32
N ALA A 328 -0.60 -28.18 -1.50
CA ALA A 328 0.81 -28.42 -1.15
C ALA A 328 1.64 -28.85 -2.35
N ARG A 329 1.11 -29.77 -3.19
CA ARG A 329 1.79 -30.23 -4.42
C ARG A 329 2.06 -29.09 -5.39
N VAL A 330 1.07 -28.23 -5.62
CA VAL A 330 1.21 -27.06 -6.51
C VAL A 330 2.27 -26.10 -5.98
N VAL A 331 2.26 -25.80 -4.68
CA VAL A 331 3.25 -24.89 -4.05
C VAL A 331 4.65 -25.46 -4.13
N VAL A 332 4.84 -26.73 -3.75
CA VAL A 332 6.13 -27.43 -3.82
C VAL A 332 6.63 -27.48 -5.25
N ASN A 333 5.78 -27.83 -6.21
CA ASN A 333 6.15 -27.88 -7.62
C ASN A 333 6.61 -26.52 -8.18
N ARG A 334 5.97 -25.43 -7.76
CA ARG A 334 6.37 -24.07 -8.13
C ARG A 334 7.74 -23.71 -7.55
N PHE A 335 8.00 -24.01 -6.30
CA PHE A 335 9.32 -23.78 -5.68
C PHE A 335 10.40 -24.67 -6.31
N TRP A 336 10.08 -25.92 -6.61
CA TRP A 336 10.95 -26.80 -7.36
C TRP A 336 11.31 -26.22 -8.73
N ALA A 337 10.33 -25.73 -9.48
CA ALA A 337 10.55 -25.11 -10.79
C ALA A 337 11.42 -23.85 -10.73
N GLN A 338 11.42 -23.11 -9.63
CA GLN A 338 12.34 -21.98 -9.43
C GLN A 338 13.79 -22.43 -9.27
N LEU A 339 14.00 -23.55 -8.60
CA LEU A 339 15.33 -24.08 -8.32
C LEU A 339 15.90 -24.92 -9.47
N PHE A 340 15.08 -25.75 -10.09
CA PHE A 340 15.48 -26.67 -11.15
C PHE A 340 15.15 -26.22 -12.58
N GLY A 341 14.41 -25.11 -12.71
CA GLY A 341 14.00 -24.57 -14.01
C GLY A 341 12.71 -25.15 -14.56
N VAL A 342 12.43 -26.42 -14.29
CA VAL A 342 11.23 -27.15 -14.68
C VAL A 342 10.62 -27.78 -13.43
N GLY A 343 9.29 -27.77 -13.31
CA GLY A 343 8.60 -28.46 -12.23
C GLY A 343 8.70 -29.98 -12.33
N LEU A 344 8.51 -30.70 -11.23
CA LEU A 344 8.30 -32.16 -11.26
C LEU A 344 7.10 -32.47 -12.17
N ALA A 345 5.97 -31.76 -12.00
CA ALA A 345 4.94 -31.62 -13.02
C ALA A 345 5.29 -30.41 -13.90
N LYS A 346 5.57 -30.64 -15.19
CA LYS A 346 6.02 -29.58 -16.10
C LYS A 346 4.92 -28.56 -16.42
N SER A 347 3.68 -29.00 -16.50
CA SER A 347 2.49 -28.17 -16.62
C SER A 347 2.14 -27.53 -15.27
N VAL A 348 2.91 -26.53 -14.83
CA VAL A 348 2.72 -25.89 -13.51
C VAL A 348 1.39 -25.15 -13.37
N GLU A 349 0.74 -24.85 -14.49
CA GLU A 349 -0.58 -24.24 -14.63
C GLU A 349 -1.73 -25.26 -14.63
N ASP A 350 -1.45 -26.54 -14.88
CA ASP A 350 -2.46 -27.59 -14.99
C ASP A 350 -2.01 -28.89 -14.32
N PHE A 351 -2.65 -29.24 -13.22
CA PHE A 351 -2.50 -30.48 -12.48
C PHE A 351 -3.71 -31.41 -12.72
N GLY A 352 -4.53 -31.12 -13.71
CA GLY A 352 -5.67 -31.93 -14.11
C GLY A 352 -5.30 -33.03 -15.10
N THR A 353 -6.31 -33.64 -15.68
CA THR A 353 -6.16 -34.78 -16.61
C THR A 353 -5.48 -34.44 -17.93
N GLN A 354 -5.40 -33.15 -18.28
CA GLN A 354 -4.70 -32.68 -19.48
C GLN A 354 -3.27 -32.20 -19.18
N GLY A 355 -2.89 -32.13 -17.89
CA GLY A 355 -1.55 -31.79 -17.47
C GLY A 355 -0.56 -32.96 -17.66
N GLU A 356 0.72 -32.60 -17.67
CA GLU A 356 1.78 -33.64 -17.72
C GLU A 356 1.91 -34.33 -16.35
N TRP A 357 2.03 -35.66 -16.37
CA TRP A 357 2.28 -36.43 -15.17
C TRP A 357 3.63 -36.05 -14.54
N PRO A 358 3.75 -35.97 -13.21
CA PRO A 358 5.01 -35.66 -12.56
C PRO A 358 6.12 -36.67 -12.94
N SER A 359 7.33 -36.20 -13.23
CA SER A 359 8.46 -37.07 -13.54
C SER A 359 8.85 -37.95 -12.36
N HIS A 360 8.65 -37.50 -11.13
CA HIS A 360 8.94 -38.20 -9.88
C HIS A 360 7.77 -37.96 -8.90
N PRO A 361 6.66 -38.67 -9.06
CA PRO A 361 5.45 -38.44 -8.26
C PRO A 361 5.68 -38.64 -6.76
N GLU A 362 6.48 -39.68 -6.39
CA GLU A 362 6.78 -39.97 -4.99
C GLU A 362 7.58 -38.85 -4.33
N VAL A 363 8.51 -38.23 -5.05
CA VAL A 363 9.28 -37.08 -4.55
C VAL A 363 8.37 -35.89 -4.32
N LEU A 364 7.43 -35.61 -5.24
CA LEU A 364 6.46 -34.54 -5.10
C LEU A 364 5.58 -34.77 -3.87
N ASP A 365 5.12 -35.99 -3.66
CA ASP A 365 4.23 -36.34 -2.55
C ASP A 365 4.93 -36.26 -1.19
N ILE A 366 6.17 -36.77 -1.10
CA ILE A 366 6.97 -36.67 0.14
C ILE A 366 7.22 -35.21 0.49
N LEU A 367 7.69 -34.40 -0.47
CA LEU A 367 7.96 -32.99 -0.22
C LEU A 367 6.69 -32.22 0.14
N ALA A 368 5.56 -32.51 -0.49
CA ALA A 368 4.29 -31.88 -0.18
C ALA A 368 3.80 -32.26 1.23
N ARG A 369 3.96 -33.52 1.62
CA ARG A 369 3.59 -33.99 2.95
C ARG A 369 4.48 -33.39 4.03
N ASP A 370 5.80 -33.43 3.86
CA ASP A 370 6.77 -32.82 4.77
C ASP A 370 6.54 -31.31 4.93
N PHE A 371 6.10 -30.64 3.86
CA PHE A 371 5.81 -29.22 3.89
C PHE A 371 4.58 -28.90 4.74
N VAL A 372 3.50 -29.70 4.62
CA VAL A 372 2.28 -29.55 5.45
C VAL A 372 2.58 -29.89 6.90
N ASP A 373 3.19 -31.06 7.16
CA ASP A 373 3.49 -31.55 8.50
C ASP A 373 4.52 -30.64 9.22
N GLY A 374 5.38 -29.98 8.45
CA GLY A 374 6.32 -28.96 8.94
C GLY A 374 5.72 -27.57 9.17
N GLY A 375 4.40 -27.42 9.09
CA GLY A 375 3.70 -26.14 9.32
C GLY A 375 3.89 -25.12 8.19
N TRP A 376 4.04 -25.57 6.95
CA TRP A 376 4.22 -24.72 5.76
C TRP A 376 5.50 -23.88 5.79
N ASP A 377 6.58 -24.42 6.39
CA ASP A 377 7.88 -23.76 6.49
C ASP A 377 8.62 -23.77 5.15
N VAL A 378 8.49 -22.66 4.43
CA VAL A 378 9.13 -22.44 3.11
C VAL A 378 10.65 -22.48 3.21
N LYS A 379 11.24 -21.93 4.28
CA LYS A 379 12.71 -21.94 4.46
C LYS A 379 13.25 -23.35 4.66
N LYS A 380 12.55 -24.17 5.43
CA LYS A 380 12.88 -25.59 5.62
C LYS A 380 12.79 -26.34 4.29
N LEU A 381 11.73 -26.14 3.51
CA LEU A 381 11.57 -26.75 2.19
C LEU A 381 12.75 -26.40 1.26
N PHE A 382 13.07 -25.11 1.13
CA PHE A 382 14.22 -24.67 0.32
C PHE A 382 15.53 -25.29 0.83
N ARG A 383 15.78 -25.28 2.14
CA ARG A 383 16.97 -25.86 2.74
C ARG A 383 17.10 -27.35 2.39
N ASN A 384 16.03 -28.12 2.51
CA ASN A 384 16.02 -29.54 2.19
C ASN A 384 16.39 -29.79 0.72
N ILE A 385 15.81 -28.99 -0.19
CA ILE A 385 16.07 -29.13 -1.63
C ILE A 385 17.53 -28.76 -1.96
N VAL A 386 18.01 -27.58 -1.51
CA VAL A 386 19.34 -27.08 -1.91
C VAL A 386 20.49 -27.86 -1.28
N LEU A 387 20.26 -28.55 -0.17
CA LEU A 387 21.25 -29.43 0.46
C LEU A 387 21.24 -30.84 -0.10
N SER A 388 20.24 -31.20 -0.94
CA SER A 388 20.17 -32.54 -1.55
C SER A 388 21.34 -32.79 -2.51
N SER A 389 21.77 -34.02 -2.59
CA SER A 389 22.79 -34.44 -3.56
C SER A 389 22.36 -34.15 -5.00
N THR A 390 21.06 -34.29 -5.31
CA THR A 390 20.48 -34.00 -6.61
C THR A 390 20.68 -32.54 -7.03
N TYR A 391 20.47 -31.59 -6.12
CA TYR A 391 20.64 -30.17 -6.41
C TYR A 391 22.09 -29.72 -6.50
N ARG A 392 22.97 -30.40 -5.78
CA ARG A 392 24.41 -30.09 -5.66
C ARG A 392 25.28 -30.77 -6.74
N GLN A 393 24.67 -31.46 -7.69
CA GLN A 393 25.39 -32.00 -8.85
C GLN A 393 25.96 -30.87 -9.70
N THR A 394 27.06 -31.18 -10.45
CA THR A 394 27.51 -30.25 -11.49
C THR A 394 26.49 -30.15 -12.61
N SER A 395 26.38 -28.98 -13.21
CA SER A 395 25.56 -28.75 -14.40
C SER A 395 26.25 -29.21 -15.70
N ASP A 396 27.56 -29.48 -15.66
CA ASP A 396 28.33 -30.01 -16.79
C ASP A 396 27.90 -31.43 -17.09
N ALA A 397 27.65 -31.70 -18.35
CA ALA A 397 27.22 -33.01 -18.81
C ALA A 397 27.83 -33.37 -20.17
N SER A 398 28.01 -34.67 -20.42
CA SER A 398 28.45 -35.14 -21.71
C SER A 398 27.40 -34.86 -22.81
N PRO A 399 27.82 -34.71 -24.08
CA PRO A 399 26.87 -34.60 -25.20
C PRO A 399 25.85 -35.73 -25.26
N ALA A 400 26.27 -36.97 -24.89
CA ALA A 400 25.39 -38.12 -24.83
C ALA A 400 24.29 -37.99 -23.76
N LEU A 401 24.62 -37.40 -22.59
CA LEU A 401 23.65 -37.15 -21.53
C LEU A 401 22.65 -36.04 -21.94
N TYR A 402 23.15 -34.99 -22.60
CA TYR A 402 22.28 -33.97 -23.17
C TYR A 402 21.32 -34.50 -24.23
N ALA A 403 21.81 -35.37 -25.11
CA ALA A 403 20.96 -35.97 -26.14
C ALA A 403 19.88 -36.89 -25.54
N ARG A 404 20.20 -37.59 -24.44
CA ARG A 404 19.27 -38.51 -23.76
C ARG A 404 18.20 -37.78 -22.95
N ASP A 405 18.59 -36.71 -22.27
CA ASP A 405 17.68 -35.96 -21.39
C ASP A 405 17.95 -34.44 -21.52
N PRO A 406 17.48 -33.81 -22.63
CA PRO A 406 17.73 -32.40 -22.90
C PRO A 406 17.21 -31.49 -21.78
N GLU A 407 16.04 -31.79 -21.24
CA GLU A 407 15.36 -30.97 -20.22
C GLU A 407 15.74 -31.34 -18.77
N ASN A 408 16.69 -32.26 -18.58
CA ASN A 408 17.08 -32.74 -17.26
C ASN A 408 15.90 -33.29 -16.43
N ARG A 409 14.97 -34.00 -17.07
CA ARG A 409 13.79 -34.58 -16.41
C ARG A 409 14.16 -35.75 -15.49
N LEU A 410 15.28 -36.45 -15.79
CA LEU A 410 15.81 -37.54 -14.99
C LEU A 410 16.73 -37.07 -13.85
N LEU A 411 16.95 -35.77 -13.71
CA LEU A 411 17.73 -35.14 -12.65
C LEU A 411 19.18 -35.70 -12.58
N ALA A 412 19.76 -36.05 -13.72
CA ALA A 412 21.09 -36.65 -13.80
C ALA A 412 22.23 -35.61 -13.78
N ARG A 413 21.92 -34.31 -13.71
CA ARG A 413 22.86 -33.21 -13.58
C ARG A 413 22.25 -32.07 -12.76
N GLY A 414 23.09 -31.15 -12.30
CA GLY A 414 22.64 -29.92 -11.68
C GLY A 414 21.81 -29.06 -12.64
N PRO A 415 20.89 -28.25 -12.11
CA PRO A 415 20.07 -27.37 -12.95
C PRO A 415 20.90 -26.20 -13.47
N ARG A 416 20.71 -25.85 -14.74
CA ARG A 416 21.24 -24.62 -15.34
C ARG A 416 20.08 -23.72 -15.74
N VAL A 417 19.89 -22.62 -14.99
CA VAL A 417 18.68 -21.81 -15.05
C VAL A 417 19.04 -20.34 -15.13
N ARG A 418 18.52 -19.63 -16.16
CA ARG A 418 18.62 -18.16 -16.25
C ARG A 418 17.96 -17.53 -15.02
N LEU A 419 18.65 -16.59 -14.37
CA LEU A 419 18.12 -15.78 -13.28
C LEU A 419 16.96 -14.92 -13.77
N THR A 420 16.04 -14.61 -12.88
CA THR A 420 14.95 -13.66 -13.18
C THR A 420 15.46 -12.23 -13.30
N SER A 421 14.72 -11.37 -13.98
CA SER A 421 15.06 -9.95 -14.13
C SER A 421 15.40 -9.26 -12.80
N GLU A 422 14.62 -9.58 -11.76
CA GLU A 422 14.83 -9.06 -10.42
C GLU A 422 16.13 -9.55 -9.80
N GLN A 423 16.44 -10.84 -9.98
CA GLN A 423 17.69 -11.43 -9.46
C GLN A 423 18.93 -10.88 -10.18
N ILE A 424 18.88 -10.70 -11.49
CA ILE A 424 19.98 -10.15 -12.28
C ILE A 424 20.33 -8.73 -11.80
N ARG A 425 19.30 -7.87 -11.62
CA ARG A 425 19.53 -6.52 -11.11
C ARG A 425 20.00 -6.52 -9.65
N ASP A 426 19.35 -7.27 -8.79
CA ASP A 426 19.71 -7.33 -7.36
C ASP A 426 21.13 -7.88 -7.17
N GLN A 427 21.54 -8.84 -7.98
CA GLN A 427 22.91 -9.37 -8.00
C GLN A 427 23.93 -8.30 -8.41
N ALA A 428 23.68 -7.55 -9.49
CA ALA A 428 24.55 -6.47 -9.91
C ALA A 428 24.72 -5.41 -8.80
N LEU A 429 23.64 -5.05 -8.12
CA LEU A 429 23.67 -4.14 -6.98
C LEU A 429 24.44 -4.71 -5.79
N ALA A 430 24.27 -6.01 -5.49
CA ALA A 430 24.95 -6.65 -4.37
C ALA A 430 26.46 -6.79 -4.63
N LEU A 431 26.85 -7.24 -5.82
CA LEU A 431 28.25 -7.39 -6.21
C LEU A 431 29.00 -6.05 -6.20
N SER A 432 28.32 -4.97 -6.58
CA SER A 432 28.86 -3.62 -6.59
C SER A 432 28.86 -2.94 -5.21
N GLY A 433 28.18 -3.51 -4.22
CA GLY A 433 28.01 -2.88 -2.90
C GLY A 433 26.99 -1.75 -2.85
N LEU A 434 26.18 -1.58 -3.90
CA LEU A 434 25.11 -0.56 -3.95
C LEU A 434 23.81 -1.03 -3.32
N LEU A 435 23.59 -2.33 -3.11
CA LEU A 435 22.31 -2.86 -2.66
C LEU A 435 21.87 -2.28 -1.30
N ALA A 436 20.74 -1.61 -1.29
CA ALA A 436 20.08 -1.16 -0.07
C ALA A 436 19.16 -2.27 0.47
N GLU A 437 19.53 -2.88 1.60
CA GLU A 437 18.84 -4.04 2.19
C GLU A 437 17.59 -3.67 3.03
N LYS A 438 17.15 -2.42 2.99
CA LYS A 438 15.98 -1.97 3.74
C LYS A 438 14.73 -2.77 3.37
N ILE A 439 14.10 -3.41 4.36
CA ILE A 439 12.86 -4.18 4.20
C ILE A 439 11.64 -3.30 4.50
N GLY A 440 10.57 -3.48 3.69
CA GLY A 440 9.31 -2.76 3.87
C GLY A 440 9.32 -1.33 3.32
N GLY A 441 8.23 -0.62 3.52
CA GLY A 441 8.04 0.73 3.02
C GLY A 441 7.46 0.81 1.59
N PRO A 442 7.31 2.03 1.05
CA PRO A 442 6.69 2.24 -0.27
C PRO A 442 7.57 1.72 -1.41
N SER A 443 6.96 1.57 -2.59
CA SER A 443 7.67 1.27 -3.83
C SER A 443 8.59 2.42 -4.23
N VAL A 444 9.66 2.08 -4.94
CA VAL A 444 10.69 3.01 -5.42
C VAL A 444 10.76 3.05 -6.94
N ARG A 445 11.35 4.10 -7.48
CA ARG A 445 11.49 4.33 -8.93
C ARG A 445 12.98 4.37 -9.32
N PRO A 446 13.58 3.22 -9.67
CA PRO A 446 14.96 3.16 -10.18
C PRO A 446 15.08 3.78 -11.57
N TYR A 447 16.29 3.75 -12.15
CA TYR A 447 16.55 4.27 -13.49
C TYR A 447 15.64 3.62 -14.53
N GLN A 448 15.17 4.45 -15.46
CA GLN A 448 14.58 4.03 -16.72
C GLN A 448 14.76 5.14 -17.77
N PRO A 449 14.65 4.84 -19.07
CA PRO A 449 14.75 5.85 -20.11
C PRO A 449 13.72 6.98 -19.91
N GLU A 450 14.16 8.22 -20.18
CA GLU A 450 13.30 9.39 -20.09
C GLU A 450 12.19 9.35 -21.16
N GLY A 451 11.06 9.96 -20.84
CA GLY A 451 9.98 10.17 -21.79
C GLY A 451 9.05 8.98 -22.04
N LEU A 452 9.29 7.81 -21.43
CA LEU A 452 8.43 6.62 -21.60
C LEU A 452 6.95 6.86 -21.25
N TYR A 453 6.68 7.79 -20.34
CA TYR A 453 5.33 8.14 -19.88
C TYR A 453 4.69 9.24 -20.74
N LYS A 454 5.46 9.92 -21.61
CA LYS A 454 4.94 10.99 -22.49
C LYS A 454 4.05 10.39 -23.56
N GLY A 455 2.83 10.92 -23.70
CA GLY A 455 1.88 10.50 -24.73
C GLY A 455 1.07 9.23 -24.45
N ILE A 456 1.34 8.53 -23.34
CA ILE A 456 0.58 7.31 -22.97
C ILE A 456 -0.60 7.64 -22.06
N VAL A 457 -0.57 8.78 -21.39
CA VAL A 457 -1.62 9.23 -20.49
C VAL A 457 -2.16 10.56 -20.97
N VAL A 458 -3.46 10.61 -21.21
CA VAL A 458 -4.20 11.86 -21.36
C VAL A 458 -3.96 12.71 -20.09
N ASP A 459 -3.78 14.01 -20.23
CA ASP A 459 -3.53 14.99 -19.16
C ASP A 459 -4.46 14.83 -17.95
N ALA A 460 -4.13 13.90 -17.09
CA ALA A 460 -4.80 13.71 -15.83
C ALA A 460 -3.77 13.79 -14.69
N PRO A 461 -4.02 14.57 -13.64
CA PRO A 461 -3.07 14.79 -12.55
C PRO A 461 -3.00 13.61 -11.58
N TYR A 462 -2.77 12.41 -12.11
CA TYR A 462 -2.54 11.24 -11.25
C TYR A 462 -1.05 11.10 -10.94
N PRO A 463 -0.65 10.82 -9.70
CA PRO A 463 0.75 10.61 -9.33
C PRO A 463 1.47 9.52 -10.14
N SER A 464 0.69 8.63 -10.77
CA SER A 464 1.21 7.54 -11.61
C SER A 464 1.44 7.92 -13.08
N THR A 465 1.21 9.17 -13.47
CA THR A 465 1.41 9.63 -14.87
C THR A 465 2.82 10.11 -15.16
N THR A 466 3.61 10.32 -14.10
CA THR A 466 4.99 10.75 -14.18
C THR A 466 5.91 9.74 -13.51
N TRP A 467 7.13 9.60 -14.05
CA TRP A 467 8.19 8.87 -13.40
C TRP A 467 9.14 9.88 -12.75
N GLU A 468 9.00 10.07 -11.45
CA GLU A 468 9.97 10.82 -10.68
C GLU A 468 11.05 9.86 -10.21
N LEU A 469 12.27 10.05 -10.69
CA LEU A 469 13.41 9.21 -10.32
C LEU A 469 13.63 9.25 -8.81
N GLY A 470 13.83 8.10 -8.20
CA GLY A 470 14.18 7.97 -6.79
C GLY A 470 15.50 8.66 -6.43
N LYS A 471 15.76 8.89 -5.16
CA LYS A 471 16.98 9.56 -4.66
C LYS A 471 17.68 8.68 -3.62
N GLY A 472 19.01 8.74 -3.60
CA GLY A 472 19.82 7.99 -2.65
C GLY A 472 19.51 6.49 -2.69
N ASP A 473 19.28 5.87 -1.53
CA ASP A 473 19.01 4.43 -1.38
C ASP A 473 17.81 3.93 -2.18
N GLU A 474 16.85 4.80 -2.53
CA GLU A 474 15.69 4.40 -3.33
C GLU A 474 16.07 3.85 -4.71
N LEU A 475 17.17 4.32 -5.28
CA LEU A 475 17.68 3.82 -6.57
C LEU A 475 18.22 2.39 -6.48
N TYR A 476 18.65 1.97 -5.30
CA TYR A 476 19.40 0.73 -5.09
C TYR A 476 18.68 -0.32 -4.25
N ARG A 477 17.41 -0.08 -3.93
CA ARG A 477 16.59 -1.08 -3.25
C ARG A 477 16.39 -2.32 -4.11
N ARG A 478 16.12 -3.46 -3.46
CA ARG A 478 15.78 -4.72 -4.14
C ARG A 478 14.67 -4.50 -5.17
N SER A 479 14.78 -5.16 -6.30
CA SER A 479 13.85 -5.05 -7.43
C SER A 479 12.41 -5.37 -7.07
N LEU A 480 12.17 -6.13 -5.99
CA LEU A 480 10.84 -6.37 -5.41
C LEU A 480 10.09 -5.06 -5.12
N TYR A 481 10.80 -4.00 -4.76
CA TYR A 481 10.22 -2.69 -4.41
C TYR A 481 10.05 -1.75 -5.60
N THR A 482 10.43 -2.15 -6.81
CA THR A 482 10.25 -1.32 -8.01
C THR A 482 8.78 -1.04 -8.26
N PHE A 483 8.42 0.25 -8.41
CA PHE A 483 7.08 0.66 -8.78
C PHE A 483 6.70 0.05 -10.14
N TRP A 484 5.54 -0.60 -10.19
CA TRP A 484 5.07 -1.28 -11.38
C TRP A 484 3.81 -0.63 -11.93
N LYS A 485 3.88 -0.14 -13.17
CA LYS A 485 2.73 0.33 -13.93
C LYS A 485 2.47 -0.63 -15.09
N ARG A 486 1.30 -1.28 -15.10
CA ARG A 486 0.97 -2.33 -16.10
C ARG A 486 1.01 -1.81 -17.54
N THR A 487 0.55 -0.57 -17.77
CA THR A 487 0.58 0.05 -19.12
C THR A 487 1.98 0.44 -19.59
N VAL A 488 2.94 0.62 -18.68
CA VAL A 488 4.35 0.97 -18.96
C VAL A 488 5.25 0.25 -17.96
N PRO A 489 5.41 -1.06 -18.06
CA PRO A 489 6.31 -1.81 -17.19
C PRO A 489 7.76 -1.38 -17.37
N HIS A 490 8.61 -1.65 -16.38
CA HIS A 490 10.03 -1.29 -16.42
C HIS A 490 10.75 -2.01 -17.58
N PRO A 491 11.34 -1.27 -18.56
CA PRO A 491 11.82 -1.88 -19.81
C PRO A 491 12.91 -2.93 -19.61
N ALA A 492 13.90 -2.65 -18.76
CA ALA A 492 14.98 -3.61 -18.50
C ALA A 492 14.45 -4.91 -17.87
N MET A 493 13.42 -4.83 -17.01
CA MET A 493 12.80 -6.02 -16.44
C MET A 493 12.00 -6.82 -17.47
N LEU A 494 11.25 -6.15 -18.36
CA LEU A 494 10.53 -6.81 -19.45
C LEU A 494 11.49 -7.53 -20.40
N THR A 495 12.63 -6.91 -20.71
CA THR A 495 13.66 -7.50 -21.58
C THR A 495 14.17 -8.84 -21.01
N PHE A 496 14.14 -9.02 -19.69
CA PHE A 496 14.48 -10.26 -18.99
C PHE A 496 13.24 -11.06 -18.55
N ASP A 497 12.18 -11.04 -19.36
CA ASP A 497 10.98 -11.87 -19.20
C ASP A 497 10.20 -11.65 -17.89
N SER A 498 10.26 -10.47 -17.32
CA SER A 498 9.39 -10.14 -16.20
C SER A 498 7.93 -10.12 -16.67
N PRO A 499 6.96 -10.68 -15.92
CA PRO A 499 5.56 -10.62 -16.31
C PRO A 499 5.05 -9.17 -16.32
N ASP A 500 4.20 -8.84 -17.29
CA ASP A 500 3.53 -7.54 -17.41
C ASP A 500 2.53 -7.26 -16.27
N ARG A 501 2.10 -8.33 -15.57
CA ARG A 501 1.09 -8.32 -14.51
C ARG A 501 -0.34 -8.01 -14.98
N GLU A 502 -0.60 -8.15 -16.29
CA GLU A 502 -1.97 -8.15 -16.82
C GLU A 502 -2.70 -9.44 -16.46
N PHE A 503 -1.98 -10.58 -16.46
CA PHE A 503 -2.51 -11.90 -16.16
C PHE A 503 -1.75 -12.56 -15.01
N CYS A 504 -2.42 -13.53 -14.37
CA CYS A 504 -1.75 -14.41 -13.42
C CYS A 504 -0.82 -15.36 -14.17
N SER A 505 0.49 -15.24 -13.97
CA SER A 505 1.49 -16.11 -14.57
C SER A 505 1.91 -17.20 -13.59
N ALA A 506 1.62 -18.46 -13.91
CA ALA A 506 2.11 -19.61 -13.15
C ALA A 506 3.58 -19.92 -13.50
N ARG A 507 3.99 -19.64 -14.73
CA ARG A 507 5.33 -19.85 -15.27
C ARG A 507 5.79 -18.59 -16.01
N ARG A 508 7.04 -18.17 -15.79
CA ARG A 508 7.69 -17.11 -16.58
C ARG A 508 8.41 -17.69 -17.77
N SER A 509 8.38 -17.00 -18.90
CA SER A 509 9.26 -17.28 -20.02
C SER A 509 10.73 -17.10 -19.62
N ARG A 510 11.64 -17.73 -20.34
CA ARG A 510 13.08 -17.56 -20.20
C ARG A 510 13.68 -17.55 -21.59
N THR A 511 13.82 -16.34 -22.12
CA THR A 511 14.40 -16.14 -23.44
C THR A 511 15.89 -15.82 -23.35
N ASN A 512 16.59 -15.93 -24.46
CA ASN A 512 17.95 -15.45 -24.60
C ASN A 512 18.03 -14.64 -25.89
N THR A 513 18.08 -13.32 -25.75
CA THR A 513 18.02 -12.39 -26.86
C THR A 513 19.22 -11.43 -26.87
N PRO A 514 19.67 -10.96 -28.04
CA PRO A 514 20.71 -9.92 -28.11
C PRO A 514 20.36 -8.65 -27.34
N LEU A 515 19.08 -8.33 -27.23
CA LEU A 515 18.62 -7.14 -26.50
C LEU A 515 18.93 -7.24 -25.00
N GLN A 516 18.91 -8.44 -24.42
CA GLN A 516 19.30 -8.66 -23.04
C GLN A 516 20.77 -8.29 -22.81
N ALA A 517 21.67 -8.66 -23.72
CA ALA A 517 23.07 -8.27 -23.65
C ALA A 517 23.23 -6.74 -23.77
N LEU A 518 22.51 -6.10 -24.70
CA LEU A 518 22.53 -4.65 -24.86
C LEU A 518 22.04 -3.90 -23.60
N VAL A 519 21.04 -4.42 -22.90
CA VAL A 519 20.57 -3.85 -21.64
C VAL A 519 21.66 -3.90 -20.56
N LEU A 520 22.32 -5.05 -20.38
CA LEU A 520 23.42 -5.19 -19.41
C LEU A 520 24.60 -4.28 -19.72
N TRP A 521 24.85 -3.98 -21.00
CA TRP A 521 25.95 -3.12 -21.43
C TRP A 521 25.64 -1.63 -21.33
N ASN A 522 24.39 -1.19 -21.49
CA ASN A 522 24.08 0.21 -21.74
C ASN A 522 23.11 0.84 -20.71
N GLU A 523 22.37 0.03 -19.95
CA GLU A 523 21.42 0.60 -18.98
C GLU A 523 22.16 1.21 -17.79
N THR A 524 21.73 2.40 -17.37
CA THR A 524 22.41 3.22 -16.36
C THR A 524 22.74 2.48 -15.07
N GLY A 525 21.82 1.69 -14.54
CA GLY A 525 22.01 0.98 -13.27
C GLY A 525 23.06 -0.12 -13.37
N TYR A 526 23.16 -0.81 -14.52
CA TYR A 526 24.20 -1.83 -14.75
C TYR A 526 25.57 -1.19 -14.98
N LEU A 527 25.64 -0.07 -15.71
CA LEU A 527 26.89 0.69 -15.87
C LEU A 527 27.40 1.24 -14.53
N GLU A 528 26.52 1.80 -13.74
CA GLU A 528 26.86 2.26 -12.39
C GLU A 528 27.32 1.11 -11.49
N SER A 529 26.63 -0.03 -11.51
CA SER A 529 27.03 -1.24 -10.79
C SER A 529 28.40 -1.73 -11.25
N SER A 530 28.69 -1.70 -12.55
CA SER A 530 30.01 -2.07 -13.10
C SER A 530 31.10 -1.14 -12.60
N ARG A 531 30.87 0.15 -12.57
CA ARG A 531 31.82 1.12 -12.01
C ARG A 531 32.08 0.89 -10.52
N LYS A 532 31.03 0.65 -9.74
CA LYS A 532 31.18 0.40 -8.29
C LYS A 532 31.85 -0.94 -8.02
N LEU A 533 31.61 -1.97 -8.83
CA LEU A 533 32.35 -3.22 -8.75
C LEU A 533 33.84 -3.00 -9.11
N ALA A 534 34.15 -2.14 -10.09
CA ALA A 534 35.52 -1.76 -10.44
C ALA A 534 36.23 -1.01 -9.30
N GLU A 535 35.54 -0.13 -8.56
CA GLU A 535 36.12 0.49 -7.36
C GLU A 535 36.53 -0.58 -6.34
N ARG A 536 35.71 -1.62 -6.14
CA ARG A 536 36.04 -2.77 -5.30
C ARG A 536 37.21 -3.57 -5.86
N MET A 537 37.24 -3.85 -7.16
CA MET A 537 38.38 -4.52 -7.82
C MET A 537 39.70 -3.82 -7.52
N LEU A 538 39.72 -2.49 -7.65
CA LEU A 538 40.94 -1.70 -7.47
C LEU A 538 41.38 -1.59 -6.00
N LYS A 539 40.44 -1.64 -5.05
CA LYS A 539 40.72 -1.51 -3.61
C LYS A 539 40.87 -2.85 -2.88
N GLU A 540 40.04 -3.84 -3.23
CA GLU A 540 39.93 -5.10 -2.51
C GLU A 540 40.60 -6.28 -3.28
N GLY A 541 40.80 -6.13 -4.59
CA GLY A 541 41.20 -7.21 -5.49
C GLY A 541 42.70 -7.56 -5.49
N GLY A 542 43.51 -6.86 -4.72
CA GLY A 542 44.96 -7.10 -4.66
C GLY A 542 45.79 -6.12 -5.47
N ALA A 543 47.12 -6.39 -5.59
CA ALA A 543 48.09 -5.41 -6.10
C ALA A 543 48.19 -5.38 -7.64
N ASP A 544 47.91 -6.47 -8.32
CA ASP A 544 48.09 -6.59 -9.77
C ASP A 544 46.77 -6.85 -10.52
N ASP A 545 46.79 -6.71 -11.83
CA ASP A 545 45.63 -6.84 -12.71
C ASP A 545 45.05 -8.26 -12.73
N THR A 546 45.90 -9.28 -12.51
CA THR A 546 45.48 -10.69 -12.42
C THR A 546 44.63 -10.91 -11.18
N ALA A 547 45.15 -10.48 -10.03
CA ALA A 547 44.43 -10.61 -8.74
C ALA A 547 43.11 -9.82 -8.75
N ARG A 548 43.12 -8.58 -9.26
CA ARG A 548 41.94 -7.72 -9.39
C ARG A 548 40.85 -8.33 -10.28
N SER A 549 41.26 -8.86 -11.44
CA SER A 549 40.31 -9.53 -12.35
C SER A 549 39.76 -10.82 -11.75
N ALA A 550 40.60 -11.61 -11.09
CA ALA A 550 40.19 -12.83 -10.40
C ALA A 550 39.23 -12.57 -9.23
N PHE A 551 39.44 -11.47 -8.50
CA PHE A 551 38.53 -11.03 -7.43
C PHE A 551 37.10 -10.82 -7.94
N ALA A 552 36.92 -9.96 -8.96
CA ALA A 552 35.59 -9.67 -9.49
C ALA A 552 34.95 -10.91 -10.13
N PHE A 553 35.73 -11.70 -10.87
CA PHE A 553 35.24 -12.94 -11.48
C PHE A 553 34.75 -13.93 -10.41
N ARG A 554 35.55 -14.17 -9.37
CA ARG A 554 35.18 -15.05 -8.25
C ARG A 554 33.95 -14.55 -7.50
N LEU A 555 33.86 -13.25 -7.29
CA LEU A 555 32.71 -12.63 -6.63
C LEU A 555 31.42 -12.86 -7.44
N ALA A 556 31.49 -12.77 -8.76
CA ALA A 556 30.33 -12.90 -9.65
C ALA A 556 29.93 -14.36 -9.92
N THR A 557 30.91 -15.29 -10.04
CA THR A 557 30.66 -16.67 -10.48
C THR A 557 30.77 -17.71 -9.35
N GLY A 558 31.36 -17.33 -8.20
CA GLY A 558 31.60 -18.24 -7.06
C GLY A 558 32.83 -19.16 -7.23
N ARG A 559 33.54 -19.10 -8.36
CA ARG A 559 34.74 -19.90 -8.65
C ARG A 559 35.91 -19.01 -9.07
N ALA A 560 37.13 -19.55 -8.98
CA ALA A 560 38.29 -18.89 -9.57
C ALA A 560 38.24 -18.96 -11.12
N PRO A 561 38.74 -17.93 -11.82
CA PRO A 561 38.87 -17.98 -13.26
C PRO A 561 39.93 -19.01 -13.66
N ARG A 562 39.75 -19.70 -14.79
CA ARG A 562 40.73 -20.55 -15.41
C ARG A 562 41.86 -19.71 -16.01
N PRO A 563 43.08 -20.27 -16.23
CA PRO A 563 44.19 -19.50 -16.79
C PRO A 563 43.83 -18.74 -18.08
N ALA A 564 43.14 -19.38 -19.01
CA ALA A 564 42.70 -18.76 -20.27
C ALA A 564 41.69 -17.61 -20.05
N GLU A 565 40.79 -17.76 -19.06
CA GLU A 565 39.82 -16.70 -18.71
C GLU A 565 40.57 -15.50 -18.10
N THR A 566 41.54 -15.77 -17.21
CA THR A 566 42.37 -14.72 -16.60
C THR A 566 43.15 -13.94 -17.68
N GLU A 567 43.75 -14.64 -18.62
CA GLU A 567 44.49 -14.03 -19.74
C GLU A 567 43.59 -13.10 -20.55
N VAL A 568 42.35 -13.50 -20.87
CA VAL A 568 41.39 -12.68 -21.61
C VAL A 568 41.03 -11.44 -20.80
N LEU A 569 40.74 -11.57 -19.49
CA LEU A 569 40.39 -10.46 -18.65
C LEU A 569 41.49 -9.42 -18.50
N VAL A 570 42.72 -9.87 -18.24
CA VAL A 570 43.89 -9.00 -18.09
C VAL A 570 44.22 -8.30 -19.42
N ARG A 571 44.20 -9.01 -20.55
CA ARG A 571 44.38 -8.42 -21.87
C ARG A 571 43.31 -7.38 -22.20
N THR A 572 42.04 -7.65 -21.83
CA THR A 572 40.95 -6.71 -22.01
C THR A 572 41.15 -5.47 -21.16
N LEU A 573 41.58 -5.61 -19.90
CA LEU A 573 41.88 -4.51 -19.01
C LEU A 573 42.97 -3.63 -19.57
N ALA A 574 44.08 -4.23 -20.04
CA ALA A 574 45.20 -3.51 -20.66
C ALA A 574 44.78 -2.72 -21.92
N LYS A 575 43.95 -3.35 -22.77
CA LYS A 575 43.40 -2.71 -23.97
C LYS A 575 42.53 -1.49 -23.61
N LEU A 576 41.57 -1.69 -22.69
CA LEU A 576 40.67 -0.60 -22.24
C LEU A 576 41.47 0.55 -21.60
N ARG A 577 42.51 0.24 -20.83
CA ARG A 577 43.40 1.24 -20.24
C ARG A 577 44.07 2.05 -21.33
N ALA A 578 44.59 1.44 -22.38
CA ALA A 578 45.19 2.13 -23.52
C ALA A 578 44.16 3.00 -24.27
N ASP A 579 42.97 2.45 -24.53
CA ASP A 579 41.88 3.15 -25.21
C ASP A 579 41.42 4.39 -24.43
N PHE A 580 41.27 4.29 -23.09
CA PHE A 580 40.86 5.42 -22.24
C PHE A 580 42.04 6.40 -21.99
N THR A 581 43.28 5.95 -22.03
CA THR A 581 44.42 6.86 -21.99
C THR A 581 44.45 7.75 -23.25
N ALA A 582 44.12 7.20 -24.40
CA ALA A 582 43.99 7.95 -25.65
C ALA A 582 42.77 8.89 -25.69
N ARG A 583 41.73 8.57 -24.90
CA ARG A 583 40.47 9.35 -24.83
C ARG A 583 40.03 9.59 -23.39
N PRO A 584 40.76 10.42 -22.63
CA PRO A 584 40.50 10.62 -21.19
C PRO A 584 39.15 11.27 -20.90
N GLU A 585 38.58 12.03 -21.83
CA GLU A 585 37.25 12.60 -21.71
C GLU A 585 36.14 11.52 -21.72
N ASP A 586 36.31 10.42 -22.44
CA ASP A 586 35.37 9.32 -22.44
C ASP A 586 35.43 8.53 -21.11
N ALA A 587 36.65 8.37 -20.56
CA ALA A 587 36.82 7.81 -19.23
C ALA A 587 36.09 8.68 -18.17
N ALA A 588 36.31 10.03 -18.25
CA ALA A 588 35.66 10.96 -17.33
C ALA A 588 34.11 10.97 -17.42
N LYS A 589 33.55 10.71 -18.61
CA LYS A 589 32.10 10.55 -18.80
C LYS A 589 31.60 9.23 -18.21
N LEU A 590 32.30 8.13 -18.52
CA LEU A 590 31.88 6.79 -18.05
C LEU A 590 31.84 6.70 -16.53
N VAL A 591 32.86 7.21 -15.84
CA VAL A 591 32.90 7.14 -14.37
C VAL A 591 31.87 8.02 -13.67
N LYS A 592 31.19 8.92 -14.39
CA LYS A 592 30.11 9.77 -13.86
C LYS A 592 28.71 9.21 -14.09
N VAL A 593 28.58 8.06 -14.75
CA VAL A 593 27.29 7.45 -14.98
C VAL A 593 26.66 7.00 -13.66
N GLY A 594 25.37 7.31 -13.48
CA GLY A 594 24.63 7.01 -12.27
C GLY A 594 24.66 8.13 -11.23
N ALA A 595 23.94 7.93 -10.13
CA ALA A 595 23.79 8.94 -9.07
C ALA A 595 24.86 8.83 -7.97
N SER A 596 25.50 7.67 -7.79
CA SER A 596 26.57 7.51 -6.82
C SER A 596 27.85 8.20 -7.32
N ALA A 597 28.52 8.95 -6.47
CA ALA A 597 29.77 9.59 -6.82
C ALA A 597 30.88 8.54 -7.06
N PRO A 598 31.75 8.75 -8.07
CA PRO A 598 32.95 7.95 -8.22
C PRO A 598 33.92 8.24 -7.06
N ASP A 599 34.74 7.24 -6.72
CA ASP A 599 35.77 7.42 -5.69
C ASP A 599 36.85 8.41 -6.19
N PRO A 600 37.05 9.56 -5.51
CA PRO A 600 37.97 10.58 -5.95
C PRO A 600 39.46 10.18 -5.83
N THR A 601 39.76 9.09 -5.11
CA THR A 601 41.12 8.59 -4.94
C THR A 601 41.61 7.72 -6.11
N LEU A 602 40.67 7.31 -6.99
CA LEU A 602 40.97 6.43 -8.13
C LEU A 602 41.11 7.27 -9.42
N PRO A 603 42.21 7.11 -10.19
CA PRO A 603 42.35 7.77 -11.49
C PRO A 603 41.21 7.35 -12.45
N ALA A 604 40.59 8.33 -13.11
CA ALA A 604 39.42 8.10 -13.97
C ALA A 604 39.70 7.08 -15.09
N VAL A 605 40.88 7.07 -15.68
CA VAL A 605 41.29 6.11 -16.73
C VAL A 605 41.33 4.69 -16.17
N GLU A 606 41.95 4.49 -15.02
CA GLU A 606 42.05 3.18 -14.37
C GLU A 606 40.65 2.66 -13.96
N LEU A 607 39.84 3.54 -13.36
CA LEU A 607 38.47 3.20 -12.95
C LEU A 607 37.60 2.86 -14.16
N ALA A 608 37.70 3.62 -15.26
CA ALA A 608 36.92 3.34 -16.48
C ALA A 608 37.36 2.03 -17.14
N ALA A 609 38.66 1.74 -17.20
CA ALA A 609 39.17 0.48 -17.74
C ALA A 609 38.69 -0.72 -16.89
N ALA A 610 38.82 -0.63 -15.58
CA ALA A 610 38.31 -1.64 -14.66
C ALA A 610 36.78 -1.79 -14.73
N ALA A 611 36.03 -0.69 -14.92
CA ALA A 611 34.56 -0.72 -15.09
C ALA A 611 34.16 -1.48 -16.37
N GLY A 612 34.91 -1.36 -17.45
CA GLY A 612 34.67 -2.15 -18.66
C GLY A 612 34.88 -3.65 -18.44
N VAL A 613 35.88 -4.06 -17.67
CA VAL A 613 36.10 -5.48 -17.30
C VAL A 613 35.01 -5.95 -16.34
N ALA A 614 34.63 -5.14 -15.36
CA ALA A 614 33.52 -5.44 -14.44
C ALA A 614 32.20 -5.61 -15.19
N ASN A 615 31.92 -4.77 -16.18
CA ASN A 615 30.74 -4.89 -17.04
C ASN A 615 30.77 -6.19 -17.85
N LEU A 616 31.93 -6.53 -18.45
CA LEU A 616 32.11 -7.81 -19.13
C LEU A 616 31.79 -8.99 -18.20
N ILE A 617 32.30 -8.98 -16.96
CA ILE A 617 32.05 -10.04 -15.98
C ILE A 617 30.58 -10.10 -15.60
N LEU A 618 29.89 -8.98 -15.37
CA LEU A 618 28.46 -8.94 -15.04
C LEU A 618 27.57 -9.42 -16.20
N THR A 619 28.07 -9.39 -17.45
CA THR A 619 27.35 -9.83 -18.64
C THR A 619 27.63 -11.27 -19.04
N LEU A 620 28.57 -11.96 -18.38
CA LEU A 620 28.84 -13.37 -18.64
C LEU A 620 27.57 -14.21 -18.44
N ASP A 621 27.37 -15.17 -19.32
CA ASP A 621 26.26 -16.13 -19.16
C ASP A 621 26.30 -16.82 -17.79
N GLU A 622 27.51 -17.18 -17.31
CA GLU A 622 27.70 -17.78 -15.99
C GLU A 622 27.30 -16.85 -14.82
N THR A 623 27.37 -15.54 -14.99
CA THR A 623 26.92 -14.57 -13.97
C THR A 623 25.41 -14.45 -13.93
N ILE A 624 24.74 -14.49 -15.08
CA ILE A 624 23.28 -14.29 -15.18
C ILE A 624 22.49 -15.61 -15.23
N THR A 625 23.19 -16.73 -15.12
CA THR A 625 22.62 -18.08 -15.11
C THR A 625 23.12 -18.80 -13.87
N LYS A 626 22.21 -19.42 -13.13
CA LYS A 626 22.58 -20.32 -12.06
C LYS A 626 23.10 -21.62 -12.68
N ASN A 627 24.32 -22.01 -12.33
CA ASN A 627 24.99 -23.22 -12.75
C ASN A 627 25.09 -24.22 -11.61
#